data_4940896f290585c8083bc92e2e2fbbf2
#
_entry.id   4940896f290585c8083bc92e2e2fbbf2
#
_cell.length_a   1.000
_cell.length_b   1.000
_cell.length_c   1.000
_cell.angle_alpha   90.00
_cell.angle_beta   90.00
_cell.angle_gamma   90.00
#
_symmetry.space_group_name_H-M   'P 1'
#
loop_
_entity.id
_entity.type
_entity.pdbx_description
1 polymer ?
#
loop_
_entity_poly.entity_id
_entity_poly.type
_entity_poly.pdbx_seq_one_letter_code
_entity_poly.pdbx_strand_id
1 'polypeptide(L)'
;MNIIRLPDFTNVVANGTAILRVPKWALTLCRLVLRLGGTAFTKANISEIRVKIGSRVIWTAPTGAGVAGGTMLDKINKYRGVYDETNHLTIDFTDRDFLTNIAREVGGIDMSKLPDELYVEIVIGAATAPTLYAYGQFTPPQGESEDPTQAVQKLVAVPFAFAAAGKVTLPFEPRGAIIKRAYLAYAGTDWGATTDGNLKAIEVKKNGLTILGEVGCYDLRFMQSEYRKVPQSKMLVIDFTFDNNLSGSLKTADAASLEILPTFTAADSGVALFEVLDAPYNL
;
A
#
# COMPACT_ATOMS: atom_id res chain seq x y z
N MET A 1 -11.46 6.52 -19.54
CA MET A 1 -10.53 5.55 -18.93
C MET A 1 -10.13 4.54 -19.99
N ASN A 2 -8.85 4.34 -20.22
CA ASN A 2 -8.31 3.39 -21.20
C ASN A 2 -7.73 2.18 -20.48
N ILE A 3 -8.02 0.97 -20.96
CA ILE A 3 -7.43 -0.27 -20.45
C ILE A 3 -6.51 -0.80 -21.53
N ILE A 4 -5.22 -0.91 -21.23
CA ILE A 4 -4.19 -1.29 -22.20
C ILE A 4 -3.41 -2.48 -21.65
N ARG A 5 -3.24 -3.53 -22.47
CA ARG A 5 -2.28 -4.59 -22.17
C ARG A 5 -0.87 -4.01 -22.29
N LEU A 6 -0.07 -4.20 -21.25
CA LEU A 6 1.31 -3.77 -21.22
C LEU A 6 2.22 -4.79 -21.92
N PRO A 7 3.47 -4.41 -22.25
CA PRO A 7 4.48 -5.36 -22.74
C PRO A 7 4.63 -6.56 -21.82
N ASP A 8 5.16 -7.64 -22.32
CA ASP A 8 5.37 -8.85 -21.52
C ASP A 8 6.53 -8.62 -20.51
N PHE A 9 6.39 -9.27 -19.35
CA PHE A 9 7.48 -9.31 -18.38
C PHE A 9 8.66 -10.11 -18.94
N THR A 10 9.86 -9.65 -18.65
CA THR A 10 11.09 -10.43 -18.86
C THR A 10 11.40 -11.25 -17.62
N ASN A 11 12.10 -12.39 -17.80
CA ASN A 11 12.59 -13.25 -16.71
C ASN A 11 11.49 -13.75 -15.75
N VAL A 12 10.36 -14.22 -16.29
CA VAL A 12 9.28 -14.83 -15.51
C VAL A 12 9.64 -16.29 -15.21
N VAL A 13 10.47 -16.51 -14.19
CA VAL A 13 10.97 -17.82 -13.78
C VAL A 13 10.89 -17.98 -12.26
N ALA A 14 10.81 -19.23 -11.79
CA ALA A 14 10.88 -19.55 -10.37
C ALA A 14 12.18 -19.04 -9.74
N ASN A 15 12.10 -18.49 -8.54
CA ASN A 15 13.21 -17.89 -7.81
C ASN A 15 13.94 -16.77 -8.58
N GLY A 16 13.24 -16.11 -9.50
CA GLY A 16 13.74 -15.00 -10.30
C GLY A 16 13.02 -13.69 -10.03
N THR A 17 13.50 -12.64 -10.66
CA THR A 17 12.81 -11.33 -10.65
C THR A 17 12.28 -11.04 -12.03
N ALA A 18 10.97 -11.03 -12.17
CA ALA A 18 10.29 -10.61 -13.39
C ALA A 18 10.26 -9.09 -13.46
N ILE A 19 10.59 -8.52 -14.62
CA ILE A 19 10.68 -7.08 -14.82
C ILE A 19 9.78 -6.67 -15.99
N LEU A 20 8.90 -5.70 -15.73
CA LEU A 20 8.09 -5.02 -16.71
C LEU A 20 8.56 -3.59 -16.85
N ARG A 21 8.88 -3.17 -18.08
CA ARG A 21 9.08 -1.78 -18.43
C ARG A 21 7.77 -1.20 -18.96
N VAL A 22 7.24 -0.21 -18.26
CA VAL A 22 6.01 0.46 -18.67
C VAL A 22 6.38 1.60 -19.65
N PRO A 23 5.84 1.57 -20.89
CA PRO A 23 6.16 2.60 -21.88
C PRO A 23 5.70 3.99 -21.43
N LYS A 24 6.49 5.02 -21.75
CA LYS A 24 6.12 6.42 -21.51
C LYS A 24 5.07 6.85 -22.54
N TRP A 25 3.82 6.81 -22.13
CA TRP A 25 2.72 7.37 -22.91
C TRP A 25 2.30 8.74 -22.33
N ALA A 26 1.65 9.56 -23.14
CA ALA A 26 1.02 10.79 -22.67
C ALA A 26 -0.31 10.46 -21.98
N LEU A 27 -0.26 9.67 -20.90
CA LEU A 27 -1.39 9.19 -20.13
C LEU A 27 -1.01 9.11 -18.65
N THR A 28 -2.00 9.20 -17.77
CA THR A 28 -1.85 9.00 -16.32
C THR A 28 -2.19 7.55 -15.96
N LEU A 29 -1.25 6.84 -15.37
CA LEU A 29 -1.43 5.49 -14.87
C LEU A 29 -2.14 5.53 -13.52
N CYS A 30 -3.37 5.01 -13.46
CA CYS A 30 -4.17 4.95 -12.24
C CYS A 30 -4.04 3.61 -11.51
N ARG A 31 -3.83 2.53 -12.29
CA ARG A 31 -3.83 1.17 -11.76
C ARG A 31 -3.07 0.22 -12.67
N LEU A 32 -2.43 -0.78 -12.05
CA LEU A 32 -1.91 -1.97 -12.71
C LEU A 32 -2.67 -3.20 -12.22
N VAL A 33 -3.10 -4.05 -13.14
CA VAL A 33 -3.70 -5.35 -12.84
C VAL A 33 -2.76 -6.43 -13.35
N LEU A 34 -2.19 -7.19 -12.43
CA LEU A 34 -1.35 -8.34 -12.71
C LEU A 34 -2.24 -9.57 -12.88
N ARG A 35 -2.03 -10.33 -13.96
CA ARG A 35 -2.65 -11.64 -14.16
C ARG A 35 -1.61 -12.72 -13.99
N LEU A 36 -1.80 -13.54 -12.98
CA LEU A 36 -0.98 -14.70 -12.65
C LEU A 36 -1.49 -15.93 -13.39
N GLY A 37 -0.58 -16.78 -13.86
CA GLY A 37 -0.93 -18.02 -14.54
C GLY A 37 0.22 -19.02 -14.46
N GLY A 38 0.00 -20.21 -15.01
CA GLY A 38 0.95 -21.33 -14.93
C GLY A 38 0.41 -22.48 -14.08
N THR A 39 1.21 -23.49 -13.84
CA THR A 39 0.76 -24.70 -13.15
C THR A 39 0.61 -24.49 -11.64
N ALA A 40 1.53 -23.77 -11.01
CA ALA A 40 1.51 -23.49 -9.57
C ALA A 40 2.17 -22.12 -9.30
N PHE A 41 1.47 -21.05 -9.72
CA PHE A 41 1.89 -19.67 -9.45
C PHE A 41 0.71 -18.88 -8.91
N THR A 42 0.80 -18.51 -7.64
CA THR A 42 -0.24 -17.83 -6.87
C THR A 42 0.32 -16.55 -6.24
N LYS A 43 -0.53 -15.74 -5.63
CA LYS A 43 -0.14 -14.53 -4.88
C LYS A 43 0.90 -14.85 -3.77
N ALA A 44 0.81 -16.04 -3.15
CA ALA A 44 1.74 -16.48 -2.11
C ALA A 44 3.16 -16.77 -2.63
N ASN A 45 3.32 -17.01 -3.94
CA ASN A 45 4.62 -17.21 -4.56
C ASN A 45 5.34 -15.91 -4.93
N ILE A 46 4.69 -14.75 -4.74
CA ILE A 46 5.30 -13.43 -4.96
C ILE A 46 5.90 -12.96 -3.64
N SER A 47 7.22 -13.00 -3.54
CA SER A 47 7.94 -12.59 -2.33
C SER A 47 7.92 -11.07 -2.15
N GLU A 48 8.08 -10.32 -3.22
CA GLU A 48 8.12 -8.87 -3.18
C GLU A 48 7.63 -8.27 -4.50
N ILE A 49 6.98 -7.11 -4.39
CA ILE A 49 6.56 -6.28 -5.52
C ILE A 49 7.17 -4.91 -5.33
N ARG A 50 7.84 -4.39 -6.37
CA ARG A 50 8.39 -3.04 -6.38
C ARG A 50 7.94 -2.29 -7.63
N VAL A 51 7.57 -1.03 -7.46
CA VAL A 51 7.41 -0.09 -8.58
C VAL A 51 8.50 0.97 -8.46
N LYS A 52 9.23 1.17 -9.54
CA LYS A 52 10.39 2.07 -9.58
C LYS A 52 10.25 3.09 -10.69
N ILE A 53 10.80 4.29 -10.44
CA ILE A 53 11.07 5.29 -11.48
C ILE A 53 12.57 5.43 -11.58
N GLY A 54 13.15 4.98 -12.70
CA GLY A 54 14.59 4.78 -12.80
C GLY A 54 15.09 3.79 -11.74
N SER A 55 16.01 4.24 -10.88
CA SER A 55 16.55 3.44 -9.78
C SER A 55 15.77 3.56 -8.46
N ARG A 56 14.87 4.53 -8.36
CA ARG A 56 14.17 4.86 -7.11
C ARG A 56 12.89 4.04 -6.95
N VAL A 57 12.77 3.35 -5.82
CA VAL A 57 11.54 2.61 -5.44
C VAL A 57 10.53 3.61 -4.87
N ILE A 58 9.36 3.69 -5.50
CA ILE A 58 8.24 4.54 -5.05
C ILE A 58 7.14 3.74 -4.37
N TRP A 59 7.06 2.44 -4.67
CA TRP A 59 6.02 1.58 -4.13
C TRP A 59 6.61 0.18 -3.87
N THR A 60 6.37 -0.37 -2.69
CA THR A 60 6.86 -1.71 -2.35
C THR A 60 5.88 -2.46 -1.44
N ALA A 61 5.68 -3.74 -1.76
CA ALA A 61 5.03 -4.71 -0.89
C ALA A 61 6.00 -5.87 -0.66
N PRO A 62 6.78 -5.86 0.43
CA PRO A 62 7.75 -6.89 0.75
C PRO A 62 7.10 -8.08 1.45
N THR A 63 7.84 -9.17 1.59
CA THR A 63 7.55 -10.20 2.58
C THR A 63 7.71 -9.62 3.99
N GLY A 64 6.74 -9.84 4.84
CA GLY A 64 6.77 -9.38 6.23
C GLY A 64 5.74 -10.10 7.09
N ALA A 65 5.96 -10.15 8.40
CA ALA A 65 5.06 -10.84 9.35
C ALA A 65 4.74 -12.31 8.94
N GLY A 66 5.67 -13.00 8.30
CA GLY A 66 5.45 -14.36 7.79
C GLY A 66 4.56 -14.44 6.55
N VAL A 67 4.26 -13.33 5.89
CA VAL A 67 3.37 -13.23 4.73
C VAL A 67 4.16 -12.74 3.52
N ALA A 68 4.00 -13.41 2.36
CA ALA A 68 4.62 -13.00 1.10
C ALA A 68 4.05 -11.68 0.58
N GLY A 69 4.85 -10.89 -0.14
CA GLY A 69 4.47 -9.57 -0.64
C GLY A 69 3.20 -9.56 -1.49
N GLY A 70 2.99 -10.56 -2.33
CA GLY A 70 1.76 -10.70 -3.11
C GLY A 70 0.52 -10.94 -2.25
N THR A 71 0.63 -11.76 -1.19
CA THR A 71 -0.44 -11.95 -0.21
C THR A 71 -0.66 -10.69 0.64
N MET A 72 0.41 -9.96 0.95
CA MET A 72 0.32 -8.68 1.66
C MET A 72 -0.49 -7.67 0.86
N LEU A 73 -0.17 -7.50 -0.42
CA LEU A 73 -0.94 -6.62 -1.32
C LEU A 73 -2.40 -7.09 -1.47
N ASP A 74 -2.64 -8.39 -1.53
CA ASP A 74 -3.97 -8.96 -1.57
C ASP A 74 -4.81 -8.59 -0.33
N LYS A 75 -4.22 -8.65 0.86
CA LYS A 75 -4.87 -8.19 2.11
C LYS A 75 -5.18 -6.69 2.07
N ILE A 76 -4.26 -5.85 1.59
CA ILE A 76 -4.49 -4.42 1.42
C ILE A 76 -5.67 -4.17 0.48
N ASN A 77 -5.72 -4.88 -0.65
CA ASN A 77 -6.79 -4.78 -1.62
C ASN A 77 -8.15 -5.22 -1.03
N LYS A 78 -8.18 -6.34 -0.31
CA LYS A 78 -9.38 -6.83 0.38
C LYS A 78 -9.88 -5.84 1.43
N TYR A 79 -8.98 -5.26 2.22
CA TYR A 79 -9.35 -4.22 3.19
C TYR A 79 -10.06 -3.05 2.50
N ARG A 80 -9.58 -2.62 1.34
CA ARG A 80 -10.15 -1.53 0.55
C ARG A 80 -11.42 -1.92 -0.22
N GLY A 81 -11.85 -3.18 -0.16
CA GLY A 81 -13.00 -3.67 -0.93
C GLY A 81 -12.74 -3.84 -2.42
N VAL A 82 -11.48 -3.95 -2.84
CA VAL A 82 -11.13 -4.30 -4.22
C VAL A 82 -11.54 -5.75 -4.46
N TYR A 83 -12.16 -6.00 -5.63
CA TYR A 83 -12.60 -7.35 -5.98
C TYR A 83 -11.43 -8.35 -5.94
N ASP A 84 -11.64 -9.43 -5.20
CA ASP A 84 -10.66 -10.50 -5.04
C ASP A 84 -10.89 -11.61 -6.08
N GLU A 85 -9.83 -11.95 -6.79
CA GLU A 85 -9.78 -13.05 -7.74
C GLU A 85 -8.44 -13.77 -7.58
N THR A 86 -8.48 -15.10 -7.59
CA THR A 86 -7.31 -15.96 -7.32
C THR A 86 -6.11 -15.63 -8.19
N ASN A 87 -6.36 -15.38 -9.48
CA ASN A 87 -5.33 -15.18 -10.50
C ASN A 87 -5.07 -13.72 -10.84
N HIS A 88 -5.64 -12.78 -10.08
CA HIS A 88 -5.45 -11.35 -10.32
C HIS A 88 -4.97 -10.65 -9.06
N LEU A 89 -4.02 -9.73 -9.25
CA LEU A 89 -3.51 -8.88 -8.19
C LEU A 89 -3.42 -7.45 -8.69
N THR A 90 -3.94 -6.50 -7.92
CA THR A 90 -4.03 -5.11 -8.33
C THR A 90 -3.07 -4.23 -7.55
N ILE A 91 -2.36 -3.36 -8.25
CA ILE A 91 -1.58 -2.25 -7.68
C ILE A 91 -2.33 -0.97 -8.01
N ASP A 92 -2.91 -0.33 -7.02
CA ASP A 92 -3.66 0.92 -7.17
C ASP A 92 -2.80 2.12 -6.80
N PHE A 93 -2.72 3.09 -7.70
CA PHE A 93 -2.13 4.41 -7.45
C PHE A 93 -3.20 5.47 -7.17
N THR A 94 -4.47 5.11 -7.28
CA THR A 94 -5.62 6.00 -7.04
C THR A 94 -6.66 5.29 -6.19
N ASP A 95 -7.53 6.06 -5.53
CA ASP A 95 -8.64 5.52 -4.74
C ASP A 95 -9.98 5.76 -5.43
N ARG A 96 -10.54 4.72 -6.03
CA ARG A 96 -11.83 4.79 -6.75
C ARG A 96 -13.03 5.06 -5.86
N ASP A 97 -12.90 4.74 -4.57
CA ASP A 97 -14.00 4.81 -3.61
C ASP A 97 -14.15 6.20 -2.99
N PHE A 98 -13.26 7.15 -3.31
CA PHE A 98 -13.39 8.51 -2.84
C PHE A 98 -14.63 9.19 -3.39
N LEU A 99 -15.23 10.06 -2.59
CA LEU A 99 -16.53 10.68 -2.87
C LEU A 99 -16.50 11.66 -4.05
N THR A 100 -15.36 12.33 -4.28
CA THR A 100 -15.24 13.33 -5.36
C THR A 100 -14.43 12.80 -6.53
N ASN A 101 -14.77 13.22 -7.76
CA ASN A 101 -14.03 12.81 -8.96
C ASN A 101 -12.56 13.23 -8.91
N ILE A 102 -12.27 14.42 -8.38
CA ILE A 102 -10.90 14.92 -8.23
C ILE A 102 -10.11 14.01 -7.28
N ALA A 103 -10.68 13.70 -6.11
CA ALA A 103 -10.00 12.82 -5.14
C ALA A 103 -9.73 11.41 -5.69
N ARG A 104 -10.61 10.90 -6.58
CA ARG A 104 -10.44 9.60 -7.23
C ARG A 104 -9.26 9.53 -8.20
N GLU A 105 -8.78 10.65 -8.69
CA GLU A 105 -7.66 10.73 -9.64
C GLU A 105 -6.34 11.09 -8.96
N VAL A 106 -6.39 11.58 -7.72
CA VAL A 106 -5.20 11.93 -6.94
C VAL A 106 -4.35 10.69 -6.65
N GLY A 107 -3.05 10.81 -6.89
CA GLY A 107 -2.08 9.75 -6.67
C GLY A 107 -1.67 9.00 -7.95
N GLY A 108 -2.41 9.17 -9.05
CA GLY A 108 -2.05 8.60 -10.36
C GLY A 108 -0.69 9.10 -10.87
N ILE A 109 0.00 8.25 -11.60
CA ILE A 109 1.33 8.55 -12.12
C ILE A 109 1.19 9.10 -13.55
N ASP A 110 1.42 10.40 -13.73
CA ASP A 110 1.49 11.00 -15.07
C ASP A 110 2.78 10.56 -15.77
N MET A 111 2.62 9.62 -16.70
CA MET A 111 3.75 9.02 -17.43
C MET A 111 4.51 10.02 -18.32
N SER A 112 3.86 11.14 -18.73
CA SER A 112 4.49 12.16 -19.55
C SER A 112 5.49 13.03 -18.77
N LYS A 113 5.28 13.15 -17.46
CA LYS A 113 6.08 14.01 -16.57
C LYS A 113 7.17 13.25 -15.80
N LEU A 114 7.26 11.93 -15.99
CA LEU A 114 8.29 11.15 -15.32
C LEU A 114 9.69 11.51 -15.81
N PRO A 115 10.67 11.72 -14.92
CA PRO A 115 12.05 11.97 -15.31
C PRO A 115 12.65 10.74 -16.00
N ASP A 116 12.36 9.56 -15.49
CA ASP A 116 12.84 8.26 -15.94
C ASP A 116 11.71 7.31 -16.31
N GLU A 117 12.07 6.10 -16.72
CA GLU A 117 11.13 5.04 -17.04
C GLU A 117 10.54 4.41 -15.79
N LEU A 118 9.30 3.96 -15.90
CA LEU A 118 8.60 3.21 -14.87
C LEU A 118 8.86 1.72 -15.05
N TYR A 119 9.33 1.07 -13.98
CA TYR A 119 9.55 -0.36 -13.92
C TYR A 119 8.69 -1.00 -12.83
N VAL A 120 8.19 -2.19 -13.11
CA VAL A 120 7.54 -3.06 -12.13
C VAL A 120 8.37 -4.32 -11.98
N GLU A 121 8.89 -4.56 -10.79
CA GLU A 121 9.68 -5.75 -10.46
C GLU A 121 8.84 -6.66 -9.55
N ILE A 122 8.77 -7.92 -9.93
CA ILE A 122 8.06 -8.97 -9.17
C ILE A 122 9.07 -10.05 -8.82
N VAL A 123 9.41 -10.16 -7.55
CA VAL A 123 10.27 -11.24 -7.05
C VAL A 123 9.42 -12.49 -6.87
N ILE A 124 9.66 -13.48 -7.72
CA ILE A 124 8.95 -14.75 -7.72
C ILE A 124 9.72 -15.74 -6.84
N GLY A 125 9.03 -16.36 -5.89
CA GLY A 125 9.57 -17.46 -5.11
C GLY A 125 9.43 -18.81 -5.82
N ALA A 126 9.24 -19.87 -5.05
CA ALA A 126 9.00 -21.19 -5.60
C ALA A 126 7.67 -21.22 -6.38
N ALA A 127 7.75 -21.53 -7.67
CA ALA A 127 6.60 -21.61 -8.58
C ALA A 127 6.89 -22.66 -9.68
N THR A 128 5.83 -23.16 -10.33
CA THR A 128 6.00 -24.11 -11.46
C THR A 128 5.43 -23.47 -12.72
N ALA A 129 6.29 -23.34 -13.74
CA ALA A 129 5.95 -22.75 -15.04
C ALA A 129 5.16 -21.42 -14.91
N PRO A 130 5.67 -20.41 -14.15
CA PRO A 130 4.94 -19.19 -13.91
C PRO A 130 4.76 -18.41 -15.21
N THR A 131 3.57 -17.81 -15.37
CA THR A 131 3.28 -16.82 -16.41
C THR A 131 2.71 -15.57 -15.76
N LEU A 132 3.09 -14.40 -16.28
CA LEU A 132 2.70 -13.12 -15.71
C LEU A 132 2.40 -12.10 -16.82
N TYR A 133 1.23 -11.48 -16.75
CA TYR A 133 0.80 -10.42 -17.65
C TYR A 133 0.34 -9.22 -16.85
N ALA A 134 0.42 -8.02 -17.44
CA ALA A 134 -0.07 -6.81 -16.83
C ALA A 134 -1.00 -6.03 -17.76
N TYR A 135 -2.00 -5.41 -17.15
CA TYR A 135 -2.91 -4.46 -17.79
C TYR A 135 -2.85 -3.15 -17.02
N GLY A 136 -2.64 -2.04 -17.72
CA GLY A 136 -2.70 -0.71 -17.16
C GLY A 136 -4.08 -0.09 -17.38
N GLN A 137 -4.60 0.60 -16.35
CA GLN A 137 -5.75 1.47 -16.47
C GLN A 137 -5.26 2.91 -16.45
N PHE A 138 -5.60 3.66 -17.50
CA PHE A 138 -5.10 5.00 -17.72
C PHE A 138 -6.24 6.00 -17.89
N THR A 139 -5.97 7.24 -17.48
CA THR A 139 -6.77 8.43 -17.80
C THR A 139 -5.98 9.35 -18.72
N PRO A 140 -6.61 10.39 -19.33
CA PRO A 140 -5.87 11.43 -20.01
C PRO A 140 -4.80 12.04 -19.08
N PRO A 141 -3.72 12.64 -19.64
CA PRO A 141 -2.70 13.28 -18.83
C PRO A 141 -3.35 14.36 -17.94
N GLN A 142 -2.91 14.42 -16.70
CA GLN A 142 -3.29 15.52 -15.81
C GLN A 142 -2.65 16.78 -16.40
N GLY A 143 -3.46 17.74 -16.83
CA GLY A 143 -3.05 18.91 -17.63
C GLY A 143 -1.81 19.65 -17.12
N GLU A 144 -1.34 20.64 -17.86
CA GLU A 144 -0.12 21.43 -17.57
C GLU A 144 -0.18 22.27 -16.29
N SER A 145 -1.14 21.99 -15.41
CA SER A 145 -1.26 22.66 -14.14
C SER A 145 0.03 22.48 -13.35
N GLU A 146 0.74 23.57 -13.12
CA GLU A 146 1.79 23.68 -12.09
C GLU A 146 1.17 23.54 -10.69
N ASP A 147 0.01 22.90 -10.59
CA ASP A 147 -0.70 22.71 -9.35
C ASP A 147 0.19 21.86 -8.42
N PRO A 148 0.70 22.45 -7.32
CA PRO A 148 1.51 21.72 -6.34
C PRO A 148 0.72 20.58 -5.66
N THR A 149 -0.56 20.42 -5.96
CA THR A 149 -1.39 19.32 -5.47
C THR A 149 -1.25 18.03 -6.27
N GLN A 150 -0.48 18.00 -7.36
CA GLN A 150 -0.16 16.75 -8.06
C GLN A 150 0.72 15.88 -7.16
N ALA A 151 0.09 14.99 -6.43
CA ALA A 151 0.78 14.05 -5.57
C ALA A 151 0.71 12.65 -6.18
N VAL A 152 1.82 11.93 -6.14
CA VAL A 152 1.91 10.52 -6.53
C VAL A 152 1.70 9.65 -5.31
N GLN A 153 0.90 8.61 -5.45
CA GLN A 153 0.72 7.63 -4.39
C GLN A 153 1.93 6.70 -4.31
N LYS A 154 2.53 6.67 -3.13
CA LYS A 154 3.63 5.75 -2.78
C LYS A 154 3.17 4.77 -1.72
N LEU A 155 3.79 3.60 -1.69
CA LEU A 155 3.67 2.64 -0.59
C LEU A 155 5.07 2.38 -0.02
N VAL A 156 5.29 2.83 1.20
CA VAL A 156 6.59 2.74 1.88
C VAL A 156 6.52 1.67 2.96
N ALA A 157 7.45 0.72 2.94
CA ALA A 157 7.53 -0.36 3.91
C ALA A 157 8.59 -0.06 4.97
N VAL A 158 8.22 -0.20 6.23
CA VAL A 158 9.11 -0.04 7.39
C VAL A 158 9.01 -1.28 8.25
N PRO A 159 10.06 -2.12 8.31
CA PRO A 159 10.07 -3.27 9.19
C PRO A 159 10.16 -2.82 10.64
N PHE A 160 9.55 -3.58 11.56
CA PHE A 160 9.67 -3.39 12.99
C PHE A 160 9.87 -4.71 13.72
N ALA A 161 10.56 -4.65 14.87
CA ALA A 161 10.69 -5.76 15.80
C ALA A 161 10.75 -5.20 17.23
N PHE A 162 9.88 -5.70 18.09
CA PHE A 162 9.81 -5.30 19.50
C PHE A 162 9.99 -6.52 20.39
N ALA A 163 10.94 -6.42 21.33
CA ALA A 163 11.35 -7.54 22.16
C ALA A 163 10.45 -7.78 23.39
N ALA A 164 9.51 -6.88 23.69
CA ALA A 164 8.66 -6.95 24.86
C ALA A 164 7.25 -6.43 24.59
N ALA A 165 6.32 -6.78 25.47
CA ALA A 165 5.00 -6.15 25.55
C ALA A 165 5.10 -4.67 25.91
N GLY A 166 4.11 -3.90 25.52
CA GLY A 166 3.97 -2.50 25.88
C GLY A 166 3.64 -1.57 24.72
N LYS A 167 3.54 -0.30 25.01
CA LYS A 167 3.38 0.76 24.02
C LYS A 167 4.75 1.10 23.47
N VAL A 168 4.89 1.08 22.15
CA VAL A 168 6.14 1.30 21.42
C VAL A 168 5.94 2.36 20.35
N THR A 169 7.01 2.96 19.87
CA THR A 169 6.96 3.92 18.77
C THR A 169 7.41 3.25 17.48
N LEU A 170 6.61 3.35 16.42
CA LEU A 170 7.06 2.92 15.09
C LEU A 170 8.13 3.87 14.55
N PRO A 171 9.22 3.33 13.96
CA PRO A 171 10.32 4.13 13.45
C PRO A 171 10.00 4.72 12.08
N PHE A 172 8.98 5.58 11.97
CA PHE A 172 8.58 6.18 10.71
C PHE A 172 8.37 7.69 10.84
N GLU A 173 9.12 8.45 10.05
CA GLU A 173 9.02 9.90 9.98
C GLU A 173 8.77 10.36 8.53
N PRO A 174 7.51 10.34 8.04
CA PRO A 174 7.20 10.82 6.70
C PRO A 174 7.12 12.35 6.69
N ARG A 175 8.23 13.02 6.55
CA ARG A 175 8.26 14.49 6.50
C ARG A 175 7.79 14.98 5.13
N GLY A 176 6.75 15.82 5.13
CA GLY A 176 6.22 16.48 3.94
C GLY A 176 5.15 15.70 3.16
N ALA A 177 5.06 14.39 3.35
CA ALA A 177 4.04 13.57 2.72
C ALA A 177 2.67 13.68 3.42
N ILE A 178 1.62 13.28 2.71
CA ILE A 178 0.27 13.13 3.25
C ILE A 178 -0.01 11.65 3.44
N ILE A 179 -0.23 11.21 4.68
CA ILE A 179 -0.53 9.81 4.99
C ILE A 179 -2.02 9.57 4.83
N LYS A 180 -2.41 8.65 3.94
CA LYS A 180 -3.78 8.18 3.82
C LYS A 180 -4.05 7.03 4.79
N ARG A 181 -3.16 6.03 4.77
CA ARG A 181 -3.31 4.79 5.54
C ARG A 181 -1.96 4.25 6.01
N ALA A 182 -1.97 3.58 7.15
CA ALA A 182 -0.85 2.76 7.59
C ALA A 182 -1.36 1.34 7.89
N TYR A 183 -0.80 0.35 7.21
CA TYR A 183 -1.13 -1.06 7.37
C TYR A 183 -0.06 -1.72 8.23
N LEU A 184 -0.41 -2.13 9.44
CA LEU A 184 0.49 -2.79 10.39
C LEU A 184 0.27 -4.29 10.32
N ALA A 185 1.11 -5.00 9.57
CA ALA A 185 1.13 -6.44 9.54
C ALA A 185 2.07 -6.99 10.62
N TYR A 186 1.59 -7.90 11.46
CA TYR A 186 2.30 -8.45 12.60
C TYR A 186 2.27 -9.99 12.62
N ALA A 187 3.32 -10.62 13.19
CA ALA A 187 3.48 -12.06 13.20
C ALA A 187 2.77 -12.74 14.36
N GLY A 188 2.56 -12.03 15.47
CA GLY A 188 1.99 -12.55 16.71
C GLY A 188 0.59 -13.14 16.60
N THR A 189 -0.05 -13.33 17.73
CA THR A 189 -1.41 -13.90 17.81
C THR A 189 -2.41 -13.03 17.07
N ASP A 190 -3.22 -13.66 16.23
CA ASP A 190 -4.29 -12.98 15.48
C ASP A 190 -5.45 -12.56 16.41
N TRP A 191 -6.23 -11.61 15.93
CA TRP A 191 -7.44 -11.17 16.60
C TRP A 191 -8.60 -12.18 16.38
N GLY A 192 -9.48 -12.27 17.35
CA GLY A 192 -10.74 -13.04 17.24
C GLY A 192 -11.92 -12.15 16.85
N ALA A 193 -13.10 -12.75 16.77
CA ALA A 193 -14.34 -12.04 16.40
C ALA A 193 -14.65 -10.86 17.34
N THR A 194 -14.37 -11.02 18.64
CA THR A 194 -14.68 -10.03 19.69
C THR A 194 -13.47 -9.69 20.56
N THR A 195 -12.26 -10.09 20.15
CA THR A 195 -11.03 -9.92 20.92
C THR A 195 -9.94 -9.32 20.09
N ASP A 196 -9.03 -8.60 20.75
CA ASP A 196 -7.78 -8.15 20.15
C ASP A 196 -6.79 -9.31 20.05
N GLY A 197 -5.88 -9.20 19.07
CA GLY A 197 -4.72 -10.07 18.96
C GLY A 197 -3.55 -9.58 19.79
N ASN A 198 -2.32 -9.91 19.35
CA ASN A 198 -1.12 -9.38 19.98
C ASN A 198 -1.03 -7.85 19.92
N LEU A 199 -1.51 -7.25 18.85
CA LEU A 199 -1.69 -5.79 18.74
C LEU A 199 -3.05 -5.42 19.36
N LYS A 200 -3.00 -4.76 20.54
CA LYS A 200 -4.17 -4.48 21.38
C LYS A 200 -4.79 -3.10 21.10
N ALA A 201 -3.97 -2.08 20.98
CA ALA A 201 -4.43 -0.71 20.82
C ALA A 201 -3.45 0.11 19.95
N ILE A 202 -3.92 1.23 19.46
CA ILE A 202 -3.13 2.18 18.70
C ILE A 202 -3.42 3.61 19.13
N GLU A 203 -2.38 4.44 19.18
CA GLU A 203 -2.47 5.87 19.38
C GLU A 203 -1.63 6.60 18.33
N VAL A 204 -2.10 7.75 17.86
CA VAL A 204 -1.34 8.62 16.93
C VAL A 204 -1.29 10.03 17.50
N LYS A 205 -0.06 10.56 17.60
CA LYS A 205 0.20 11.94 18.04
C LYS A 205 0.95 12.71 16.97
N LYS A 206 0.59 13.98 16.78
CA LYS A 206 1.28 14.93 15.94
C LYS A 206 1.58 16.19 16.74
N ASN A 207 2.84 16.60 16.83
CA ASN A 207 3.28 17.76 17.63
C ASN A 207 2.80 17.68 19.09
N GLY A 208 2.79 16.49 19.68
CA GLY A 208 2.27 16.24 21.03
C GLY A 208 0.75 16.25 21.16
N LEU A 209 0.01 16.62 20.11
CA LEU A 209 -1.45 16.55 20.10
C LEU A 209 -1.93 15.17 19.64
N THR A 210 -2.88 14.62 20.35
CA THR A 210 -3.51 13.35 20.00
C THR A 210 -4.43 13.53 18.78
N ILE A 211 -4.11 12.87 17.68
CA ILE A 211 -4.93 12.80 16.47
C ILE A 211 -5.89 11.61 16.54
N LEU A 212 -5.37 10.46 16.95
CA LEU A 212 -6.12 9.26 17.27
C LEU A 212 -5.80 8.90 18.71
N GLY A 213 -6.80 8.91 19.59
CA GLY A 213 -6.64 8.49 20.99
C GLY A 213 -6.25 7.02 21.09
N GLU A 214 -5.94 6.55 22.27
CA GLU A 214 -5.67 5.13 22.49
C GLU A 214 -6.96 4.33 22.24
N VAL A 215 -7.10 3.82 21.01
CA VAL A 215 -8.28 3.05 20.58
C VAL A 215 -7.92 1.57 20.54
N GLY A 216 -8.79 0.72 21.10
CA GLY A 216 -8.70 -0.73 20.98
C GLY A 216 -8.79 -1.16 19.51
N CYS A 217 -8.00 -2.17 19.15
CA CYS A 217 -8.00 -2.64 17.76
C CYS A 217 -9.35 -3.24 17.36
N TYR A 218 -10.08 -3.84 18.30
CA TYR A 218 -11.43 -4.34 18.08
C TYR A 218 -12.40 -3.19 17.71
N ASP A 219 -12.39 -2.11 18.49
CA ASP A 219 -13.27 -0.96 18.25
C ASP A 219 -12.94 -0.26 16.93
N LEU A 220 -11.64 -0.11 16.63
CA LEU A 220 -11.21 0.48 15.37
C LEU A 220 -11.67 -0.34 14.16
N ARG A 221 -11.57 -1.67 14.22
CA ARG A 221 -12.07 -2.57 13.17
C ARG A 221 -13.58 -2.46 12.99
N PHE A 222 -14.33 -2.35 14.10
CA PHE A 222 -15.78 -2.15 14.04
C PHE A 222 -16.13 -0.86 13.30
N MET A 223 -15.55 0.27 13.71
CA MET A 223 -15.77 1.57 13.05
C MET A 223 -15.46 1.54 11.56
N GLN A 224 -14.34 0.89 11.16
CA GLN A 224 -13.98 0.75 9.76
C GLN A 224 -14.97 -0.12 8.97
N SER A 225 -15.50 -1.16 9.60
CA SER A 225 -16.48 -2.05 8.97
C SER A 225 -17.81 -1.34 8.66
N GLU A 226 -18.20 -0.34 9.46
CA GLU A 226 -19.39 0.50 9.19
C GLU A 226 -19.24 1.25 7.86
N TYR A 227 -18.01 1.58 7.46
CA TYR A 227 -17.68 2.19 6.16
C TYR A 227 -17.28 1.16 5.09
N ARG A 228 -17.71 -0.08 5.24
CA ARG A 228 -17.48 -1.19 4.29
C ARG A 228 -16.01 -1.55 4.08
N LYS A 229 -15.12 -1.19 5.01
CA LYS A 229 -13.76 -1.72 5.01
C LYS A 229 -13.80 -3.15 5.55
N VAL A 230 -12.91 -4.00 5.05
CA VAL A 230 -12.87 -5.43 5.41
C VAL A 230 -11.58 -5.73 6.18
N PRO A 231 -11.59 -5.70 7.52
CA PRO A 231 -10.41 -6.01 8.33
C PRO A 231 -9.81 -7.36 7.95
N GLN A 232 -8.48 -7.42 7.89
CA GLN A 232 -7.74 -8.61 7.47
C GLN A 232 -6.98 -9.21 8.65
N SER A 233 -6.93 -10.54 8.69
CA SER A 233 -6.19 -11.32 9.69
C SER A 233 -4.74 -10.83 9.84
N LYS A 234 -4.27 -10.68 11.08
CA LYS A 234 -2.91 -10.22 11.40
C LYS A 234 -2.50 -8.90 10.75
N MET A 235 -3.46 -8.04 10.47
CA MET A 235 -3.23 -6.71 9.92
C MET A 235 -4.17 -5.71 10.58
N LEU A 236 -3.60 -4.71 11.25
CA LEU A 236 -4.36 -3.54 11.70
C LEU A 236 -4.13 -2.40 10.71
N VAL A 237 -5.18 -1.66 10.40
CA VAL A 237 -5.10 -0.50 9.52
C VAL A 237 -5.43 0.77 10.32
N ILE A 238 -4.54 1.75 10.24
CA ILE A 238 -4.84 3.12 10.65
C ILE A 238 -5.26 3.82 9.38
N ASP A 239 -6.55 4.03 9.18
CA ASP A 239 -7.10 4.63 7.98
C ASP A 239 -7.63 6.02 8.29
N PHE A 240 -6.95 7.05 7.85
CA PHE A 240 -7.38 8.44 7.99
C PHE A 240 -8.45 8.84 6.96
N THR A 241 -8.73 7.94 6.03
CA THR A 241 -9.68 8.14 4.92
C THR A 241 -10.77 7.07 4.88
N PHE A 242 -11.06 6.43 6.02
CA PHE A 242 -12.00 5.30 6.08
C PHE A 242 -13.43 5.70 5.68
N ASP A 243 -13.80 6.98 5.83
CA ASP A 243 -15.05 7.58 5.37
C ASP A 243 -15.05 7.90 3.86
N ASN A 244 -14.03 7.49 3.12
CA ASN A 244 -13.81 7.76 1.70
C ASN A 244 -13.64 9.27 1.39
N ASN A 245 -13.19 10.05 2.37
CA ASN A 245 -12.89 11.46 2.21
C ASN A 245 -11.39 11.74 2.28
N LEU A 246 -10.81 12.25 1.19
CA LEU A 246 -9.38 12.56 1.12
C LEU A 246 -8.97 13.65 2.12
N SER A 247 -9.88 14.55 2.50
CA SER A 247 -9.57 15.63 3.45
C SER A 247 -9.23 15.15 4.86
N GLY A 248 -9.62 13.92 5.21
CA GLY A 248 -9.25 13.27 6.48
C GLY A 248 -7.79 12.84 6.54
N SER A 249 -7.07 12.79 5.41
CA SER A 249 -5.68 12.37 5.35
C SER A 249 -4.77 13.18 6.28
N LEU A 250 -3.82 12.51 6.91
CA LEU A 250 -2.89 13.13 7.86
C LEU A 250 -1.78 13.88 7.12
N LYS A 251 -1.82 15.21 7.16
CA LYS A 251 -0.77 16.08 6.60
C LYS A 251 0.43 16.09 7.55
N THR A 252 1.66 15.91 7.02
CA THR A 252 2.88 15.87 7.82
C THR A 252 3.84 17.04 7.55
N ALA A 253 3.54 17.92 6.59
CA ALA A 253 4.41 19.04 6.24
C ALA A 253 4.68 20.01 7.42
N ASP A 254 3.72 20.16 8.31
CA ASP A 254 3.78 20.98 9.52
C ASP A 254 4.10 20.16 10.80
N ALA A 255 4.48 18.89 10.65
CA ALA A 255 4.79 18.03 11.78
C ALA A 255 6.25 18.19 12.21
N ALA A 256 6.48 18.74 13.39
CA ALA A 256 7.77 18.68 14.08
C ALA A 256 8.02 17.27 14.64
N SER A 257 6.95 16.60 15.11
CA SER A 257 6.97 15.20 15.53
C SER A 257 5.70 14.49 15.07
N LEU A 258 5.85 13.22 14.69
CA LEU A 258 4.75 12.29 14.43
C LEU A 258 5.07 10.98 15.12
N GLU A 259 4.18 10.56 16.01
CA GLU A 259 4.32 9.33 16.78
C GLU A 259 3.15 8.41 16.47
N ILE A 260 3.45 7.21 15.99
CA ILE A 260 2.49 6.13 15.84
C ILE A 260 2.84 5.10 16.91
N LEU A 261 1.95 4.89 17.84
CA LEU A 261 2.18 4.21 19.10
C LEU A 261 1.30 2.96 19.22
N PRO A 262 1.67 1.83 18.59
CA PRO A 262 0.99 0.57 18.82
C PRO A 262 1.30 0.02 20.23
N THR A 263 0.31 -0.64 20.83
CA THR A 263 0.44 -1.35 22.11
C THR A 263 0.35 -2.85 21.86
N PHE A 264 1.44 -3.57 22.14
CA PHE A 264 1.51 -5.02 22.00
C PHE A 264 1.34 -5.73 23.36
N THR A 265 0.75 -6.91 23.36
CA THR A 265 0.59 -7.77 24.56
C THR A 265 1.79 -8.68 24.78
N ALA A 266 2.60 -8.92 23.75
CA ALA A 266 3.83 -9.72 23.80
C ALA A 266 4.82 -9.20 22.75
N ALA A 267 6.06 -9.69 22.77
CA ALA A 267 7.05 -9.44 21.71
C ALA A 267 6.46 -9.73 20.33
N ASP A 268 6.77 -8.90 19.36
CA ASP A 268 6.28 -9.06 17.98
C ASP A 268 7.26 -8.47 16.95
N SER A 269 7.10 -8.91 15.73
CA SER A 269 7.79 -8.38 14.57
C SER A 269 6.86 -8.31 13.36
N GLY A 270 7.14 -7.40 12.46
CA GLY A 270 6.29 -7.23 11.30
C GLY A 270 6.77 -6.15 10.35
N VAL A 271 5.84 -5.67 9.55
CA VAL A 271 6.08 -4.56 8.63
C VAL A 271 4.90 -3.59 8.68
N ALA A 272 5.22 -2.32 8.79
CA ALA A 272 4.28 -1.23 8.62
C ALA A 272 4.39 -0.73 7.17
N LEU A 273 3.27 -0.68 6.46
CA LEU A 273 3.17 -0.20 5.09
C LEU A 273 2.40 1.11 5.09
N PHE A 274 3.06 2.19 4.70
CA PHE A 274 2.48 3.53 4.68
C PHE A 274 2.07 3.90 3.27
N GLU A 275 0.79 4.10 3.07
CA GLU A 275 0.22 4.64 1.84
C GLU A 275 0.20 6.16 1.94
N VAL A 276 1.07 6.80 1.18
CA VAL A 276 1.29 8.24 1.25
C VAL A 276 1.11 8.89 -0.11
N LEU A 277 0.65 10.15 -0.09
CA LEU A 277 0.70 11.05 -1.23
C LEU A 277 1.91 11.98 -1.05
N ASP A 278 2.74 12.05 -2.07
CA ASP A 278 3.95 12.85 -2.04
C ASP A 278 4.18 13.55 -3.39
N ALA A 279 4.88 14.66 -3.36
CA ALA A 279 5.11 15.44 -4.58
C ALA A 279 5.85 14.60 -5.64
N PRO A 280 5.54 14.78 -6.93
CA PRO A 280 6.16 13.98 -8.01
C PRO A 280 7.68 14.11 -8.08
N TYR A 281 8.24 15.27 -7.74
CA TYR A 281 9.68 15.51 -7.75
C TYR A 281 10.43 14.90 -6.54
N ASN A 282 9.73 14.44 -5.52
CA ASN A 282 10.29 13.61 -4.44
C ASN A 282 10.39 12.12 -4.84
N LEU A 283 10.19 11.86 -6.12
CA LEU A 283 10.36 10.54 -6.73
C LEU A 283 11.82 10.16 -6.81
#